data_5d57db88b62ea471a6746bb50cf510ab
#
_entry.id   5d57db88b62ea471a6746bb50cf510ab
#
_cell.length_a   1.000
_cell.length_b   1.000
_cell.length_c   1.000
_cell.angle_alpha   90.00
_cell.angle_beta   90.00
_cell.angle_gamma   90.00
#
_symmetry.space_group_name_H-M   'P 1'
#
loop_
_entity.id
_entity.type
_entity.pdbx_description
1 polymer ?
#
loop_
_entity_poly.entity_id
_entity_poly.type
_entity_poly.pdbx_seq_one_letter_code
_entity_poly.pdbx_strand_id
1 'polypeptide(L)'
;MWHMAPWWWLAWLLGTVLQLQQAQWWSLDRVVSVGLAGFLGMAVVHGTLKSKRLKRPRQAFQALLYLVFFCSVTVFSLAFVNGRCWLQAQDKLAQNLEDQDLQVVVEVASLPHLSDRGVRFLGQVIRAQMAANQQAVKVPEWVELSWSEWDAPTSMDLPIWQTLTPGDQWQFQVRLRLPHGSMNPGGFDEELRLWEQGVMATGSVRAGKQAMAPQKLSSSWHHPVDQWRQHVRSRVTQTLRSGDAGDSNLMGVIMALVMGDQSAIAIADWQTFRATGVAHLMSISGLHITMLAWLASWLIERCWRWSAMAGHTLCLRWPSPMVGTWGGLVFATLYALFCGWGLPAQRTVLMLGVRVLLKWRGLKWPWYWVWALSLGVVVLWDPWSLLQASFWLSFVAVGALMLSDADQALRRTKIVKQDTELVQSGGGAGLRLILVTRFAQSMLTLAKEQGLVTLALFPLSVLFFGQLSVSGLLANLIAIPWVTFCVTPIALLGIVWHPLWQVAMWALQPLMICLQWFASWPMGVMGFAQAPLSLTVLALLGALMSMQKWPWWLRVWGLLWMLPLCLWQTMPPKEGQFELWALDIGQGNAVVVRTAHHVLLYDTGPAWQE
;
A
#
# COMPACT_ATOMS: atom_id res chain seq x y z
N MET A 1 -1.52 29.65 -17.27
CA MET A 1 -0.66 28.45 -17.07
C MET A 1 -1.21 27.48 -16.02
N TRP A 2 -1.78 27.94 -14.90
CA TRP A 2 -2.28 27.05 -13.83
C TRP A 2 -3.51 26.20 -14.21
N HIS A 3 -4.33 26.65 -15.20
CA HIS A 3 -5.48 25.86 -15.71
C HIS A 3 -5.05 24.62 -16.52
N MET A 4 -3.77 24.52 -16.89
CA MET A 4 -3.24 23.42 -17.70
C MET A 4 -2.50 22.35 -16.88
N ALA A 5 -2.22 22.62 -15.60
CA ALA A 5 -1.49 21.68 -14.74
C ALA A 5 -2.05 20.24 -14.73
N PRO A 6 -3.39 20.05 -14.82
CA PRO A 6 -3.96 18.70 -14.80
C PRO A 6 -3.68 17.87 -16.04
N TRP A 7 -3.63 18.51 -17.21
CA TRP A 7 -3.35 17.82 -18.48
C TRP A 7 -1.91 17.29 -18.55
N TRP A 8 -0.96 17.92 -17.85
CA TRP A 8 0.42 17.45 -17.76
C TRP A 8 0.52 16.12 -17.03
N TRP A 9 -0.25 15.95 -15.96
CA TRP A 9 -0.27 14.70 -15.21
C TRP A 9 -0.91 13.57 -16.02
N LEU A 10 -1.95 13.85 -16.81
CA LEU A 10 -2.51 12.87 -17.72
C LEU A 10 -1.51 12.46 -18.80
N ALA A 11 -0.74 13.41 -19.35
CA ALA A 11 0.33 13.11 -20.30
C ALA A 11 1.43 12.26 -19.66
N TRP A 12 1.81 12.58 -18.42
CA TRP A 12 2.77 11.80 -17.65
C TRP A 12 2.28 10.37 -17.42
N LEU A 13 1.04 10.19 -16.97
CA LEU A 13 0.41 8.90 -16.78
C LEU A 13 0.35 8.09 -18.07
N LEU A 14 -0.04 8.72 -19.17
CA LEU A 14 -0.09 8.06 -20.48
C LEU A 14 1.29 7.53 -20.88
N GLY A 15 2.34 8.34 -20.74
CA GLY A 15 3.72 7.93 -21.04
C GLY A 15 4.18 6.75 -20.16
N THR A 16 3.84 6.77 -18.87
CA THR A 16 4.13 5.67 -17.95
C THR A 16 3.37 4.41 -18.34
N VAL A 17 2.05 4.50 -18.60
CA VAL A 17 1.24 3.33 -19.03
C VAL A 17 1.78 2.73 -20.33
N LEU A 18 2.14 3.56 -21.32
CA LEU A 18 2.69 3.09 -22.58
C LEU A 18 4.02 2.35 -22.38
N GLN A 19 4.85 2.81 -21.44
CA GLN A 19 6.10 2.12 -21.13
C GLN A 19 5.83 0.77 -20.46
N LEU A 20 4.92 0.70 -19.49
CA LEU A 20 4.59 -0.54 -18.77
C LEU A 20 3.99 -1.64 -19.68
N GLN A 21 3.53 -1.28 -20.89
CA GLN A 21 3.05 -2.24 -21.91
C GLN A 21 4.17 -2.72 -22.85
N GLN A 22 5.39 -2.20 -22.71
CA GLN A 22 6.50 -2.61 -23.57
C GLN A 22 7.09 -3.94 -23.09
N ALA A 23 7.31 -4.87 -24.01
CA ALA A 23 7.92 -6.16 -23.71
C ALA A 23 9.43 -6.05 -23.37
N GLN A 24 10.09 -4.98 -23.80
CA GLN A 24 11.52 -4.76 -23.58
C GLN A 24 11.79 -3.29 -23.29
N TRP A 25 12.75 -3.00 -22.42
CA TRP A 25 13.25 -1.65 -22.19
C TRP A 25 14.23 -1.22 -23.29
N TRP A 26 14.36 0.07 -23.43
CA TRP A 26 15.20 0.66 -24.48
C TRP A 26 16.68 0.65 -24.09
N SER A 27 17.56 0.70 -25.12
CA SER A 27 18.98 1.01 -24.93
C SER A 27 19.16 2.43 -24.37
N LEU A 28 20.27 2.68 -23.68
CA LEU A 28 20.57 3.98 -23.07
C LEU A 28 20.53 5.11 -24.09
N ASP A 29 21.12 4.90 -25.29
CA ASP A 29 21.14 5.89 -26.37
C ASP A 29 19.73 6.29 -26.81
N ARG A 30 18.82 5.33 -26.90
CA ARG A 30 17.42 5.60 -27.23
C ARG A 30 16.70 6.32 -26.10
N VAL A 31 16.94 5.96 -24.85
CA VAL A 31 16.37 6.64 -23.67
C VAL A 31 16.81 8.10 -23.65
N VAL A 32 18.11 8.37 -23.85
CA VAL A 32 18.67 9.73 -23.82
C VAL A 32 18.13 10.55 -24.99
N SER A 33 18.15 10.02 -26.22
CA SER A 33 17.71 10.76 -27.42
C SER A 33 16.23 11.12 -27.37
N VAL A 34 15.37 10.17 -26.98
CA VAL A 34 13.92 10.38 -26.86
C VAL A 34 13.59 11.28 -25.66
N GLY A 35 14.29 11.12 -24.55
CA GLY A 35 14.16 12.00 -23.38
C GLY A 35 14.53 13.44 -23.67
N LEU A 36 15.64 13.67 -24.39
CA LEU A 36 16.05 15.00 -24.85
C LEU A 36 15.03 15.61 -25.82
N ALA A 37 14.51 14.84 -26.76
CA ALA A 37 13.47 15.31 -27.69
C ALA A 37 12.19 15.75 -26.95
N GLY A 38 11.73 14.97 -25.97
CA GLY A 38 10.60 15.34 -25.11
C GLY A 38 10.87 16.60 -24.29
N PHE A 39 12.04 16.70 -23.68
CA PHE A 39 12.45 17.88 -22.90
C PHE A 39 12.54 19.14 -23.75
N LEU A 40 13.18 19.06 -24.92
CA LEU A 40 13.30 20.18 -25.86
C LEU A 40 11.92 20.62 -26.36
N GLY A 41 11.04 19.68 -26.68
CA GLY A 41 9.65 20.01 -27.05
C GLY A 41 8.92 20.80 -25.97
N MET A 42 9.04 20.38 -24.70
CA MET A 42 8.48 21.11 -23.56
C MET A 42 9.09 22.51 -23.43
N ALA A 43 10.42 22.64 -23.56
CA ALA A 43 11.14 23.90 -23.45
C ALA A 43 10.74 24.90 -24.55
N VAL A 44 10.62 24.44 -25.81
CA VAL A 44 10.19 25.24 -26.95
C VAL A 44 8.77 25.75 -26.74
N VAL A 45 7.83 24.87 -26.38
CA VAL A 45 6.43 25.27 -26.14
C VAL A 45 6.34 26.24 -24.96
N HIS A 46 7.07 25.98 -23.88
CA HIS A 46 7.11 26.89 -22.73
C HIS A 46 7.67 28.27 -23.09
N GLY A 47 8.75 28.33 -23.88
CA GLY A 47 9.35 29.56 -24.36
C GLY A 47 8.41 30.34 -25.29
N THR A 48 7.70 29.64 -26.21
CA THR A 48 6.71 30.27 -27.11
C THR A 48 5.53 30.84 -26.35
N LEU A 49 5.01 30.13 -25.35
CA LEU A 49 3.91 30.61 -24.50
C LEU A 49 4.28 31.82 -23.63
N LYS A 50 5.55 31.95 -23.23
CA LYS A 50 6.07 33.13 -22.49
C LYS A 50 6.45 34.30 -23.35
N SER A 51 6.63 34.12 -24.66
CA SER A 51 7.09 35.17 -25.57
C SER A 51 6.07 36.29 -25.68
N LYS A 52 6.47 37.51 -25.34
CA LYS A 52 5.66 38.74 -25.47
C LYS A 52 5.31 39.07 -26.92
N ARG A 53 5.97 38.46 -27.91
CA ARG A 53 5.74 38.72 -29.35
C ARG A 53 4.40 38.12 -29.84
N LEU A 54 3.87 37.09 -29.13
CA LEU A 54 2.57 36.48 -29.46
C LEU A 54 1.46 37.12 -28.61
N LYS A 55 1.07 38.37 -28.96
CA LYS A 55 0.11 39.17 -28.19
C LYS A 55 -1.31 38.58 -28.09
N ARG A 56 -1.73 37.66 -28.90
CA ARG A 56 -2.94 36.80 -28.82
C ARG A 56 -2.86 35.75 -29.94
N PRO A 57 -2.29 34.56 -29.68
CA PRO A 57 -2.32 33.53 -30.73
C PRO A 57 -3.77 33.09 -30.98
N ARG A 58 -4.08 32.80 -32.26
CA ARG A 58 -5.38 32.23 -32.64
C ARG A 58 -5.68 30.99 -31.80
N GLN A 59 -6.91 30.78 -31.39
CA GLN A 59 -7.30 29.64 -30.50
C GLN A 59 -6.76 28.29 -31.01
N ALA A 60 -6.80 28.06 -32.34
CA ALA A 60 -6.25 26.86 -32.95
C ALA A 60 -4.74 26.70 -32.74
N PHE A 61 -3.97 27.79 -32.78
CA PHE A 61 -2.50 27.74 -32.51
C PHE A 61 -2.20 27.46 -31.03
N GLN A 62 -2.99 28.01 -30.11
CA GLN A 62 -2.88 27.67 -28.70
C GLN A 62 -3.19 26.17 -28.43
N ALA A 63 -4.27 25.65 -29.05
CA ALA A 63 -4.59 24.24 -28.94
C ALA A 63 -3.48 23.34 -29.48
N LEU A 64 -2.86 23.72 -30.61
CA LEU A 64 -1.71 23.01 -31.16
C LEU A 64 -0.50 23.02 -30.20
N LEU A 65 -0.17 24.16 -29.63
CA LEU A 65 0.92 24.25 -28.64
C LEU A 65 0.66 23.37 -27.41
N TYR A 66 -0.58 23.32 -26.94
CA TYR A 66 -0.97 22.46 -25.83
C TYR A 66 -0.88 20.97 -26.20
N LEU A 67 -1.28 20.60 -27.40
CA LEU A 67 -1.14 19.23 -27.90
C LEU A 67 0.33 18.84 -28.01
N VAL A 68 1.19 19.70 -28.58
CA VAL A 68 2.63 19.46 -28.67
C VAL A 68 3.25 19.33 -27.28
N PHE A 69 2.82 20.17 -26.34
CA PHE A 69 3.30 20.06 -24.95
C PHE A 69 2.86 18.73 -24.31
N PHE A 70 1.61 18.35 -24.49
CA PHE A 70 1.09 17.07 -23.98
C PHE A 70 1.89 15.88 -24.55
N CYS A 71 2.10 15.83 -25.87
CA CYS A 71 2.90 14.79 -26.51
C CYS A 71 4.35 14.80 -26.00
N SER A 72 4.95 15.98 -25.80
CA SER A 72 6.31 16.10 -25.30
C SER A 72 6.48 15.57 -23.86
N VAL A 73 5.49 15.85 -22.99
CA VAL A 73 5.46 15.30 -21.61
C VAL A 73 5.29 13.77 -21.64
N THR A 74 4.40 13.25 -22.51
CA THR A 74 4.21 11.80 -22.68
C THR A 74 5.49 11.11 -23.12
N VAL A 75 6.18 11.65 -24.13
CA VAL A 75 7.45 11.14 -24.65
C VAL A 75 8.55 11.20 -23.59
N PHE A 76 8.63 12.30 -22.85
CA PHE A 76 9.60 12.44 -21.75
C PHE A 76 9.34 11.45 -20.62
N SER A 77 8.08 11.28 -20.20
CA SER A 77 7.69 10.31 -19.17
C SER A 77 8.06 8.89 -19.59
N LEU A 78 7.75 8.50 -20.82
CA LEU A 78 8.07 7.19 -21.38
C LEU A 78 9.59 6.93 -21.37
N ALA A 79 10.40 7.92 -21.75
CA ALA A 79 11.86 7.81 -21.68
C ALA A 79 12.38 7.76 -20.24
N PHE A 80 11.80 8.56 -19.33
CA PHE A 80 12.19 8.59 -17.92
C PHE A 80 11.98 7.23 -17.25
N VAL A 81 10.82 6.60 -17.46
CA VAL A 81 10.51 5.29 -16.87
C VAL A 81 11.40 4.20 -17.48
N ASN A 82 11.62 4.23 -18.81
CA ASN A 82 12.60 3.32 -19.46
C ASN A 82 14.01 3.49 -18.87
N GLY A 83 14.44 4.73 -18.61
CA GLY A 83 15.74 5.00 -17.98
C GLY A 83 15.85 4.39 -16.59
N ARG A 84 14.79 4.48 -15.78
CA ARG A 84 14.73 3.84 -14.46
C ARG A 84 14.81 2.31 -14.57
N CYS A 85 14.06 1.70 -15.50
CA CYS A 85 14.16 0.27 -15.76
C CYS A 85 15.58 -0.14 -16.18
N TRP A 86 16.19 0.65 -17.07
CA TRP A 86 17.56 0.38 -17.54
C TRP A 86 18.57 0.45 -16.39
N LEU A 87 18.51 1.48 -15.54
CA LEU A 87 19.39 1.63 -14.38
C LEU A 87 19.26 0.44 -13.42
N GLN A 88 18.02 0.05 -13.10
CA GLN A 88 17.75 -1.04 -12.18
C GLN A 88 18.21 -2.40 -12.76
N ALA A 89 18.04 -2.61 -14.07
CA ALA A 89 18.48 -3.80 -14.75
C ALA A 89 20.01 -4.00 -14.79
N GLN A 90 20.81 -2.91 -14.58
CA GLN A 90 22.28 -3.00 -14.49
C GLN A 90 22.76 -3.73 -13.24
N ASP A 91 21.92 -3.83 -12.20
CA ASP A 91 22.24 -4.53 -10.97
C ASP A 91 21.73 -5.97 -10.95
N LYS A 92 21.44 -6.55 -12.11
CA LYS A 92 20.97 -7.93 -12.24
C LYS A 92 22.08 -8.94 -11.95
N LEU A 93 21.73 -10.04 -11.27
CA LEU A 93 22.64 -11.18 -11.07
C LEU A 93 23.07 -11.76 -12.42
N ALA A 94 24.38 -12.00 -12.60
CA ALA A 94 24.89 -12.63 -13.80
C ALA A 94 24.51 -14.12 -13.82
N GLN A 95 24.06 -14.63 -14.98
CA GLN A 95 23.58 -16.01 -15.12
C GLN A 95 24.61 -17.08 -14.72
N ASN A 96 25.91 -16.80 -14.92
CA ASN A 96 26.98 -17.71 -14.54
C ASN A 96 27.21 -17.83 -13.03
N LEU A 97 26.60 -16.91 -12.23
CA LEU A 97 26.66 -16.93 -10.76
C LEU A 97 25.41 -17.57 -10.15
N GLU A 98 24.41 -17.87 -10.97
CA GLU A 98 23.18 -18.51 -10.50
C GLU A 98 23.47 -19.93 -10.01
N ASP A 99 22.88 -20.27 -8.83
CA ASP A 99 23.07 -21.56 -8.14
C ASP A 99 24.52 -21.89 -7.74
N GLN A 100 25.47 -20.96 -7.86
CA GLN A 100 26.82 -21.13 -7.37
C GLN A 100 26.93 -20.87 -5.88
N ASP A 101 27.85 -21.59 -5.21
CA ASP A 101 28.16 -21.34 -3.80
C ASP A 101 29.02 -20.09 -3.69
N LEU A 102 28.43 -19.03 -3.16
CA LEU A 102 29.05 -17.73 -2.96
C LEU A 102 29.23 -17.46 -1.46
N GLN A 103 30.36 -16.86 -1.11
CA GLN A 103 30.60 -16.31 0.19
C GLN A 103 30.32 -14.81 0.15
N VAL A 104 29.35 -14.36 0.94
CA VAL A 104 28.92 -12.96 0.95
C VAL A 104 29.01 -12.37 2.37
N VAL A 105 29.41 -11.11 2.43
CA VAL A 105 29.26 -10.28 3.62
C VAL A 105 28.07 -9.37 3.38
N VAL A 106 27.05 -9.52 4.22
CA VAL A 106 25.76 -8.84 4.07
C VAL A 106 25.43 -8.09 5.35
N GLU A 107 25.00 -6.85 5.21
CA GLU A 107 24.39 -6.09 6.29
C GLU A 107 22.87 -6.29 6.27
N VAL A 108 22.30 -6.67 7.40
CA VAL A 108 20.84 -6.87 7.55
C VAL A 108 20.14 -5.51 7.49
N ALA A 109 19.42 -5.24 6.41
CA ALA A 109 18.87 -3.92 6.12
C ALA A 109 17.40 -3.75 6.52
N SER A 110 16.69 -4.83 6.81
CA SER A 110 15.27 -4.77 7.21
C SER A 110 15.02 -5.56 8.49
N LEU A 111 13.86 -5.33 9.09
CA LEU A 111 13.37 -6.16 10.18
C LEU A 111 13.23 -7.62 9.68
N PRO A 112 13.92 -8.61 10.29
CA PRO A 112 13.82 -10.00 9.84
C PRO A 112 12.40 -10.55 10.04
N HIS A 113 11.84 -11.19 9.00
CA HIS A 113 10.58 -11.90 9.06
C HIS A 113 10.81 -13.30 9.62
N LEU A 114 10.45 -13.49 10.88
CA LEU A 114 10.56 -14.78 11.56
C LEU A 114 9.36 -15.65 11.22
N SER A 115 9.61 -16.92 10.90
CA SER A 115 8.63 -17.99 10.81
C SER A 115 9.07 -19.15 11.70
N ASP A 116 8.19 -20.12 11.92
CA ASP A 116 8.52 -21.31 12.74
C ASP A 116 9.67 -22.13 12.15
N ARG A 117 9.91 -22.02 10.83
CA ARG A 117 10.90 -22.82 10.10
C ARG A 117 12.12 -22.04 9.59
N GLY A 118 12.26 -20.77 9.99
CA GLY A 118 13.39 -19.97 9.54
C GLY A 118 13.13 -18.48 9.54
N VAL A 119 14.00 -17.75 8.89
CA VAL A 119 13.97 -16.30 8.80
C VAL A 119 14.16 -15.86 7.34
N ARG A 120 13.45 -14.81 6.94
CA ARG A 120 13.65 -14.10 5.67
C ARG A 120 13.98 -12.64 5.96
N PHE A 121 14.99 -12.11 5.30
CA PHE A 121 15.42 -10.73 5.50
C PHE A 121 16.01 -10.13 4.23
N LEU A 122 15.92 -8.80 4.12
CA LEU A 122 16.59 -8.02 3.10
C LEU A 122 18.01 -7.72 3.55
N GLY A 123 18.98 -8.00 2.69
CA GLY A 123 20.38 -7.74 2.96
C GLY A 123 21.02 -6.85 1.91
N GLN A 124 21.85 -5.91 2.36
CA GLN A 124 22.72 -5.13 1.50
C GLN A 124 24.08 -5.84 1.40
N VAL A 125 24.49 -6.21 0.21
CA VAL A 125 25.76 -6.92 0.00
C VAL A 125 26.91 -5.93 0.04
N ILE A 126 27.85 -6.15 0.95
CA ILE A 126 29.07 -5.34 1.08
C ILE A 126 30.21 -5.95 0.26
N ARG A 127 30.33 -7.27 0.27
CA ARG A 127 31.37 -8.03 -0.44
C ARG A 127 30.82 -9.38 -0.86
N ALA A 128 31.21 -9.83 -2.04
CA ALA A 128 30.92 -11.16 -2.54
C ALA A 128 32.15 -11.79 -3.20
N GLN A 129 32.33 -13.10 -2.99
CA GLN A 129 33.40 -13.89 -3.61
C GLN A 129 32.93 -15.33 -3.85
N MET A 130 33.51 -15.99 -4.81
CA MET A 130 33.28 -17.42 -5.05
C MET A 130 33.80 -18.24 -3.87
N ALA A 131 33.00 -19.20 -3.38
CA ALA A 131 33.42 -20.04 -2.26
C ALA A 131 34.62 -20.95 -2.62
N ALA A 132 34.73 -21.37 -3.88
CA ALA A 132 35.74 -22.29 -4.34
C ALA A 132 37.16 -21.70 -4.46
N ASN A 133 37.29 -20.46 -4.96
CA ASN A 133 38.58 -19.83 -5.30
C ASN A 133 38.79 -18.44 -4.69
N GLN A 134 37.86 -17.99 -3.86
CA GLN A 134 37.87 -16.67 -3.20
C GLN A 134 37.98 -15.48 -4.19
N GLN A 135 37.67 -15.70 -5.46
CA GLN A 135 37.66 -14.66 -6.46
C GLN A 135 36.51 -13.70 -6.21
N ALA A 136 36.78 -12.41 -6.17
CA ALA A 136 35.75 -11.37 -6.02
C ALA A 136 34.81 -11.38 -7.23
N VAL A 137 33.50 -11.36 -6.98
CA VAL A 137 32.44 -11.35 -7.98
C VAL A 137 31.47 -10.19 -7.72
N LYS A 138 30.90 -9.65 -8.80
CA LYS A 138 29.86 -8.65 -8.70
C LYS A 138 28.51 -9.35 -8.58
N VAL A 139 27.80 -9.08 -7.48
CA VAL A 139 26.41 -9.50 -7.24
C VAL A 139 25.54 -8.27 -7.03
N PRO A 140 24.21 -8.38 -7.10
CA PRO A 140 23.31 -7.28 -6.79
C PRO A 140 23.53 -6.70 -5.40
N GLU A 141 23.35 -5.38 -5.29
CA GLU A 141 23.48 -4.68 -4.01
C GLU A 141 22.43 -5.14 -3.01
N TRP A 142 21.20 -5.34 -3.47
CA TRP A 142 20.07 -5.76 -2.64
C TRP A 142 19.66 -7.18 -2.93
N VAL A 143 19.68 -8.02 -1.89
CA VAL A 143 19.32 -9.43 -1.97
C VAL A 143 18.32 -9.80 -0.88
N GLU A 144 17.34 -10.63 -1.21
CA GLU A 144 16.45 -11.22 -0.21
C GLU A 144 16.98 -12.61 0.15
N LEU A 145 17.37 -12.83 1.39
CA LEU A 145 17.93 -14.09 1.88
C LEU A 145 16.95 -14.81 2.79
N SER A 146 16.84 -16.12 2.59
CA SER A 146 16.12 -17.03 3.47
C SER A 146 17.11 -17.95 4.17
N TRP A 147 16.94 -18.12 5.49
CA TRP A 147 17.71 -19.04 6.30
C TRP A 147 16.77 -19.98 7.02
N SER A 148 16.78 -21.27 6.67
CA SER A 148 15.86 -22.27 7.18
C SER A 148 16.48 -23.10 8.32
N GLU A 149 15.62 -23.68 9.14
CA GLU A 149 16.01 -24.58 10.22
C GLU A 149 16.76 -25.82 9.72
N TRP A 150 16.47 -26.29 8.50
CA TRP A 150 17.12 -27.43 7.88
C TRP A 150 18.63 -27.22 7.64
N ASP A 151 19.03 -25.96 7.54
CA ASP A 151 20.42 -25.56 7.36
C ASP A 151 21.08 -25.11 8.69
N ALA A 152 20.39 -25.19 9.83
CA ALA A 152 20.94 -24.76 11.12
C ALA A 152 21.74 -25.89 11.81
N PRO A 153 22.90 -25.59 12.46
CA PRO A 153 23.61 -26.57 13.24
C PRO A 153 22.79 -26.99 14.47
N THR A 154 22.66 -28.29 14.68
CA THR A 154 21.80 -28.97 15.68
C THR A 154 22.23 -28.76 17.15
N SER A 155 23.15 -27.87 17.46
CA SER A 155 23.87 -27.84 18.73
C SER A 155 23.62 -26.66 19.66
N MET A 156 22.59 -25.82 19.38
CA MET A 156 22.31 -24.65 20.24
C MET A 156 20.86 -24.61 20.75
N ASP A 157 20.67 -24.17 21.99
CA ASP A 157 19.37 -24.06 22.69
C ASP A 157 18.40 -23.07 22.01
N LEU A 158 18.91 -22.14 21.17
CA LEU A 158 18.13 -21.24 20.33
C LEU A 158 18.74 -21.22 18.92
N PRO A 159 17.92 -21.25 17.87
CA PRO A 159 18.40 -21.13 16.50
C PRO A 159 19.14 -19.80 16.30
N ILE A 160 20.38 -19.83 15.79
CA ILE A 160 21.24 -18.65 15.57
C ILE A 160 20.51 -17.56 14.74
N TRP A 161 19.65 -17.96 13.81
CA TRP A 161 18.89 -17.01 12.98
C TRP A 161 17.91 -16.13 13.77
N GLN A 162 17.52 -16.50 15.01
CA GLN A 162 16.72 -15.63 15.88
C GLN A 162 17.54 -14.45 16.45
N THR A 163 18.86 -14.52 16.37
CA THR A 163 19.76 -13.44 16.85
C THR A 163 20.02 -12.36 15.79
N LEU A 164 19.50 -12.53 14.57
CA LEU A 164 19.64 -11.54 13.50
C LEU A 164 18.98 -10.21 13.90
N THR A 165 19.77 -9.15 13.89
CA THR A 165 19.26 -7.78 14.12
C THR A 165 19.62 -6.87 12.95
N PRO A 166 18.74 -5.89 12.63
CA PRO A 166 19.05 -4.90 11.59
C PRO A 166 20.35 -4.15 11.91
N GLY A 167 21.18 -3.90 10.90
CA GLY A 167 22.49 -3.28 11.03
C GLY A 167 23.61 -4.25 11.39
N ASP A 168 23.32 -5.52 11.65
CA ASP A 168 24.36 -6.52 11.83
C ASP A 168 24.97 -6.92 10.50
N GLN A 169 26.29 -7.02 10.47
CA GLN A 169 27.04 -7.53 9.33
C GLN A 169 27.38 -9.00 9.58
N TRP A 170 26.92 -9.83 8.69
CA TRP A 170 27.12 -11.26 8.73
C TRP A 170 27.86 -11.77 7.51
N GLN A 171 28.67 -12.78 7.69
CA GLN A 171 29.28 -13.55 6.63
C GLN A 171 28.49 -14.84 6.46
N PHE A 172 27.97 -15.05 5.25
CA PHE A 172 27.18 -16.21 4.88
C PHE A 172 27.79 -16.92 3.67
N GLN A 173 27.62 -18.21 3.62
CA GLN A 173 27.66 -18.95 2.36
C GLN A 173 26.24 -19.04 1.80
N VAL A 174 26.02 -18.57 0.57
CA VAL A 174 24.69 -18.48 -0.03
C VAL A 174 24.69 -19.05 -1.45
N ARG A 175 23.51 -19.48 -1.90
CA ARG A 175 23.20 -19.69 -3.32
C ARG A 175 22.21 -18.63 -3.73
N LEU A 176 22.59 -17.83 -4.71
CA LEU A 176 21.75 -16.78 -5.27
C LEU A 176 21.07 -17.26 -6.54
N ARG A 177 19.85 -16.81 -6.74
CA ARG A 177 19.03 -17.02 -7.94
C ARG A 177 18.43 -15.71 -8.40
N LEU A 178 18.16 -15.62 -9.68
CA LEU A 178 17.30 -14.55 -10.18
C LEU A 178 15.92 -14.63 -9.52
N PRO A 179 15.27 -13.49 -9.27
CA PRO A 179 13.90 -13.50 -8.76
C PRO A 179 12.98 -14.27 -9.69
N HIS A 180 12.28 -15.25 -9.16
CA HIS A 180 11.24 -16.00 -9.85
C HIS A 180 9.99 -16.04 -8.99
N GLY A 181 8.84 -15.83 -9.62
CA GLY A 181 7.51 -15.99 -9.02
C GLY A 181 6.78 -17.20 -9.60
N SER A 182 5.69 -17.59 -8.98
CA SER A 182 4.79 -18.61 -9.54
C SER A 182 4.04 -18.04 -10.75
N MET A 183 4.06 -18.77 -11.86
CA MET A 183 3.47 -18.37 -13.16
C MET A 183 1.98 -18.75 -13.26
N ASN A 184 1.23 -18.60 -12.18
CA ASN A 184 -0.18 -18.95 -12.15
C ASN A 184 -1.07 -17.77 -12.60
N PRO A 185 -2.09 -18.01 -13.44
CA PRO A 185 -3.04 -16.97 -13.83
C PRO A 185 -3.74 -16.37 -12.60
N GLY A 186 -3.70 -15.04 -12.47
CA GLY A 186 -4.30 -14.33 -11.35
C GLY A 186 -3.58 -14.50 -10.01
N GLY A 187 -2.42 -15.17 -10.00
CA GLY A 187 -1.55 -15.31 -8.83
C GLY A 187 -0.86 -13.99 -8.45
N PHE A 188 -0.22 -14.01 -7.28
CA PHE A 188 0.59 -12.88 -6.83
C PHE A 188 1.90 -12.81 -7.63
N ASP A 189 2.21 -11.63 -8.17
CA ASP A 189 3.45 -11.39 -8.92
C ASP A 189 4.61 -11.06 -7.98
N GLU A 190 5.35 -12.09 -7.58
CA GLU A 190 6.50 -11.97 -6.69
C GLU A 190 7.68 -11.26 -7.37
N GLU A 191 7.87 -11.44 -8.68
CA GLU A 191 8.93 -10.78 -9.42
C GLU A 191 8.71 -9.26 -9.45
N LEU A 192 7.47 -8.82 -9.68
CA LEU A 192 7.12 -7.40 -9.62
C LEU A 192 7.36 -6.85 -8.22
N ARG A 193 6.99 -7.58 -7.15
CA ARG A 193 7.24 -7.15 -5.77
C ARG A 193 8.73 -6.93 -5.49
N LEU A 194 9.57 -7.89 -5.87
CA LEU A 194 11.01 -7.82 -5.68
C LEU A 194 11.63 -6.71 -6.54
N TRP A 195 11.17 -6.59 -7.79
CA TRP A 195 11.57 -5.49 -8.67
C TRP A 195 11.29 -4.12 -8.07
N GLU A 196 10.09 -3.89 -7.54
CA GLU A 196 9.70 -2.62 -6.90
C GLU A 196 10.57 -2.28 -5.69
N GLN A 197 11.02 -3.29 -4.96
CA GLN A 197 11.93 -3.14 -3.82
C GLN A 197 13.40 -3.00 -4.23
N GLY A 198 13.71 -3.12 -5.53
CA GLY A 198 15.08 -3.09 -6.03
C GLY A 198 15.88 -4.37 -5.75
N VAL A 199 15.20 -5.46 -5.37
CA VAL A 199 15.82 -6.76 -5.09
C VAL A 199 16.02 -7.52 -6.38
N MET A 200 17.28 -7.72 -6.78
CA MET A 200 17.66 -8.33 -8.05
C MET A 200 18.19 -9.75 -7.91
N ALA A 201 18.25 -10.29 -6.70
CA ALA A 201 18.53 -11.68 -6.42
C ALA A 201 17.84 -12.14 -5.15
N THR A 202 17.40 -13.39 -5.16
CA THR A 202 16.94 -14.12 -3.96
C THR A 202 17.93 -15.23 -3.67
N GLY A 203 18.03 -15.66 -2.40
CA GLY A 203 18.96 -16.74 -2.08
C GLY A 203 18.65 -17.46 -0.79
N SER A 204 19.26 -18.64 -0.64
CA SER A 204 19.23 -19.42 0.59
C SER A 204 20.61 -19.42 1.26
N VAL A 205 20.61 -19.23 2.57
CA VAL A 205 21.82 -19.37 3.41
C VAL A 205 22.11 -20.88 3.55
N ARG A 206 23.33 -21.26 3.30
CA ARG A 206 23.82 -22.63 3.46
C ARG A 206 24.61 -22.74 4.77
N ALA A 207 24.11 -23.51 5.70
CA ALA A 207 24.74 -23.69 7.01
C ALA A 207 24.94 -25.17 7.39
N GLY A 208 24.88 -26.08 6.41
CA GLY A 208 25.06 -27.53 6.61
C GLY A 208 26.50 -27.92 6.93
N LYS A 209 26.75 -29.22 7.22
CA LYS A 209 28.06 -29.76 7.63
C LYS A 209 29.23 -29.48 6.69
N GLN A 210 28.96 -29.21 5.41
CA GLN A 210 29.96 -28.89 4.39
C GLN A 210 30.05 -27.40 4.06
N ALA A 211 29.18 -26.58 4.62
CA ALA A 211 29.15 -25.14 4.40
C ALA A 211 29.85 -24.41 5.54
N MET A 212 30.32 -23.22 5.25
CA MET A 212 30.89 -22.36 6.28
C MET A 212 29.77 -21.90 7.25
N ALA A 213 30.00 -22.05 8.54
CA ALA A 213 29.05 -21.59 9.54
C ALA A 213 28.83 -20.07 9.43
N PRO A 214 27.58 -19.60 9.50
CA PRO A 214 27.28 -18.18 9.53
C PRO A 214 28.00 -17.47 10.68
N GLN A 215 28.67 -16.35 10.40
CA GLN A 215 29.45 -15.61 11.38
C GLN A 215 29.03 -14.16 11.42
N LYS A 216 28.72 -13.66 12.63
CA LYS A 216 28.51 -12.23 12.86
C LYS A 216 29.87 -11.53 12.93
N LEU A 217 30.09 -10.55 12.05
CA LEU A 217 31.34 -9.80 11.96
C LEU A 217 31.31 -8.53 12.81
N SER A 218 30.26 -7.76 12.66
CA SER A 218 30.12 -6.45 13.34
C SER A 218 28.66 -6.04 13.43
N SER A 219 28.39 -4.98 14.19
CA SER A 219 27.10 -4.30 14.22
C SER A 219 27.29 -2.85 13.82
N SER A 220 26.43 -2.33 12.96
CA SER A 220 26.46 -0.95 12.49
C SER A 220 25.21 -0.17 12.93
N TRP A 221 25.29 1.15 12.87
CA TRP A 221 24.17 2.06 13.14
C TRP A 221 23.49 2.55 11.84
N HIS A 222 23.71 1.89 10.70
CA HIS A 222 23.17 2.36 9.43
C HIS A 222 21.65 2.25 9.33
N HIS A 223 21.02 1.32 10.06
CA HIS A 223 19.57 1.07 10.05
C HIS A 223 18.91 1.38 11.42
N PRO A 224 18.99 2.62 11.95
CA PRO A 224 18.54 2.92 13.32
C PRO A 224 17.03 2.75 13.50
N VAL A 225 16.24 3.00 12.46
CA VAL A 225 14.78 2.86 12.51
C VAL A 225 14.40 1.39 12.67
N ASP A 226 15.01 0.48 11.90
CA ASP A 226 14.71 -0.95 11.96
C ASP A 226 15.27 -1.59 13.26
N GLN A 227 16.41 -1.09 13.78
CA GLN A 227 16.90 -1.46 15.10
C GLN A 227 15.90 -1.07 16.19
N TRP A 228 15.33 0.13 16.11
CA TRP A 228 14.31 0.55 17.07
C TRP A 228 13.02 -0.28 16.93
N ARG A 229 12.60 -0.59 15.70
CA ARG A 229 11.49 -1.52 15.43
C ARG A 229 11.72 -2.89 16.06
N GLN A 230 12.93 -3.45 15.91
CA GLN A 230 13.33 -4.72 16.54
C GLN A 230 13.24 -4.62 18.07
N HIS A 231 13.70 -3.51 18.67
CA HIS A 231 13.58 -3.28 20.10
C HIS A 231 12.13 -3.24 20.55
N VAL A 232 11.27 -2.52 19.85
CA VAL A 232 9.82 -2.47 20.15
C VAL A 232 9.21 -3.87 19.99
N ARG A 233 9.53 -4.62 18.90
CA ARG A 233 9.08 -6.01 18.70
C ARG A 233 9.41 -6.89 19.92
N SER A 234 10.66 -6.86 20.37
CA SER A 234 11.10 -7.67 21.51
C SER A 234 10.36 -7.30 22.79
N ARG A 235 10.10 -6.00 23.02
CA ARG A 235 9.33 -5.51 24.17
C ARG A 235 7.87 -5.94 24.13
N VAL A 236 7.21 -5.83 22.97
CA VAL A 236 5.84 -6.31 22.77
C VAL A 236 5.75 -7.81 23.05
N THR A 237 6.66 -8.60 22.47
CA THR A 237 6.72 -10.04 22.68
C THR A 237 6.92 -10.39 24.17
N GLN A 238 7.84 -9.72 24.84
CA GLN A 238 8.12 -9.97 26.26
C GLN A 238 6.93 -9.62 27.15
N THR A 239 6.27 -8.46 26.90
CA THR A 239 5.14 -8.00 27.70
C THR A 239 3.91 -8.89 27.53
N LEU A 240 3.64 -9.33 26.29
CA LEU A 240 2.43 -10.09 26.00
C LEU A 240 2.57 -11.61 26.22
N ARG A 241 3.79 -12.17 26.13
CA ARG A 241 4.04 -13.59 26.48
C ARG A 241 4.01 -13.86 27.99
N SER A 242 4.23 -12.86 28.82
CA SER A 242 4.13 -13.01 30.28
C SER A 242 2.70 -13.00 30.81
N GLY A 243 1.69 -12.73 29.95
CA GLY A 243 0.26 -12.86 30.25
C GLY A 243 -0.27 -14.28 29.97
N ASP A 244 -1.53 -14.54 30.34
CA ASP A 244 -2.18 -15.85 30.15
C ASP A 244 -2.10 -16.34 28.69
N ALA A 245 -1.75 -17.62 28.52
CA ALA A 245 -1.37 -18.28 27.27
C ALA A 245 -2.45 -18.35 26.16
N GLY A 246 -3.64 -17.74 26.34
CA GLY A 246 -4.73 -17.75 25.34
C GLY A 246 -4.58 -16.72 24.20
N ASP A 247 -3.70 -15.74 24.33
CA ASP A 247 -3.74 -14.51 23.51
C ASP A 247 -2.58 -14.32 22.52
N SER A 248 -1.75 -15.36 22.32
CA SER A 248 -0.57 -15.27 21.43
C SER A 248 -0.92 -14.83 20.00
N ASN A 249 -2.07 -15.20 19.49
CA ASN A 249 -2.51 -14.90 18.12
C ASN A 249 -2.74 -13.40 17.89
N LEU A 250 -3.29 -12.68 18.88
CA LEU A 250 -3.59 -11.24 18.76
C LEU A 250 -2.35 -10.35 18.85
N MET A 251 -1.23 -10.88 19.39
CA MET A 251 0.05 -10.17 19.47
C MET A 251 0.51 -9.70 18.08
N GLY A 252 0.34 -10.54 17.04
CA GLY A 252 0.68 -10.20 15.66
C GLY A 252 -0.09 -8.98 15.17
N VAL A 253 -1.36 -8.83 15.55
CA VAL A 253 -2.19 -7.67 15.18
C VAL A 253 -1.68 -6.40 15.87
N ILE A 254 -1.28 -6.47 17.15
CA ILE A 254 -0.67 -5.31 17.85
C ILE A 254 0.63 -4.89 17.15
N MET A 255 1.52 -5.85 16.81
CA MET A 255 2.76 -5.56 16.08
C MET A 255 2.48 -4.90 14.72
N ALA A 256 1.48 -5.40 13.99
CA ALA A 256 1.07 -4.84 12.71
C ALA A 256 0.56 -3.39 12.84
N LEU A 257 -0.24 -3.08 13.86
CA LEU A 257 -0.78 -1.74 14.09
C LEU A 257 0.26 -0.75 14.64
N VAL A 258 1.24 -1.22 15.43
CA VAL A 258 2.26 -0.35 16.05
C VAL A 258 3.38 -0.03 15.07
N MET A 259 3.94 -1.05 14.41
CA MET A 259 5.17 -0.92 13.62
C MET A 259 5.08 -1.46 12.20
N GLY A 260 3.88 -1.92 11.75
CA GLY A 260 3.68 -2.45 10.40
C GLY A 260 4.18 -3.87 10.19
N ASP A 261 4.56 -4.58 11.24
CA ASP A 261 5.05 -5.96 11.16
C ASP A 261 3.89 -6.95 11.21
N GLN A 262 3.58 -7.52 10.06
CA GLN A 262 2.47 -8.47 9.87
C GLN A 262 2.91 -9.94 9.97
N SER A 263 4.21 -10.20 10.14
CA SER A 263 4.78 -11.55 10.10
C SER A 263 4.26 -12.48 11.20
N ALA A 264 3.82 -11.92 12.32
CA ALA A 264 3.32 -12.67 13.47
C ALA A 264 1.80 -12.87 13.47
N ILE A 265 1.07 -12.44 12.42
CA ILE A 265 -0.38 -12.68 12.31
C ILE A 265 -0.60 -14.10 11.82
N ALA A 266 -1.37 -14.89 12.56
CA ALA A 266 -1.71 -16.26 12.19
C ALA A 266 -2.51 -16.32 10.87
N ILE A 267 -2.32 -17.41 10.11
CA ILE A 267 -2.98 -17.59 8.81
C ILE A 267 -4.51 -17.69 8.98
N ALA A 268 -4.98 -18.33 10.05
CA ALA A 268 -6.41 -18.41 10.36
C ALA A 268 -7.03 -17.01 10.59
N ASP A 269 -6.29 -16.09 11.23
CA ASP A 269 -6.73 -14.70 11.42
C ASP A 269 -6.75 -13.95 10.07
N TRP A 270 -5.74 -14.17 9.22
CA TRP A 270 -5.74 -13.63 7.86
C TRP A 270 -6.94 -14.09 7.04
N GLN A 271 -7.34 -15.35 7.16
CA GLN A 271 -8.55 -15.88 6.49
C GLN A 271 -9.80 -15.14 6.99
N THR A 272 -9.94 -14.96 8.31
CA THR A 272 -11.03 -14.18 8.92
C THR A 272 -11.04 -12.73 8.43
N PHE A 273 -9.89 -12.06 8.39
CA PHE A 273 -9.78 -10.67 7.93
C PHE A 273 -10.11 -10.51 6.45
N ARG A 274 -9.73 -11.49 5.62
CA ARG A 274 -10.08 -11.49 4.18
C ARG A 274 -11.57 -11.74 3.98
N ALA A 275 -12.14 -12.72 4.67
CA ALA A 275 -13.56 -13.05 4.58
C ALA A 275 -14.45 -11.87 4.99
N THR A 276 -14.04 -11.13 6.01
CA THR A 276 -14.78 -9.96 6.51
C THR A 276 -14.36 -8.64 5.87
N GLY A 277 -13.45 -8.68 4.88
CA GLY A 277 -13.00 -7.46 4.16
C GLY A 277 -12.23 -6.45 5.02
N VAL A 278 -11.80 -6.81 6.24
CA VAL A 278 -11.07 -5.92 7.16
C VAL A 278 -9.55 -6.06 7.06
N ALA A 279 -9.03 -6.93 6.18
CA ALA A 279 -7.59 -7.16 6.02
C ALA A 279 -6.77 -5.88 5.83
N HIS A 280 -7.34 -4.87 5.18
CA HIS A 280 -6.69 -3.57 4.98
C HIS A 280 -6.48 -2.76 6.28
N LEU A 281 -7.18 -3.08 7.38
CA LEU A 281 -7.00 -2.46 8.70
C LEU A 281 -5.83 -3.08 9.48
N MET A 282 -5.46 -4.32 9.15
CA MET A 282 -4.34 -5.04 9.78
C MET A 282 -3.00 -4.61 9.20
N SER A 283 -3.01 -3.80 8.16
CA SER A 283 -1.86 -3.02 7.68
C SER A 283 -2.00 -1.58 8.15
N ILE A 284 -0.87 -0.85 8.21
CA ILE A 284 -0.95 0.58 8.51
C ILE A 284 -1.63 1.29 7.35
N SER A 285 -2.89 1.66 7.60
CA SER A 285 -3.74 2.30 6.60
C SER A 285 -3.46 3.81 6.48
N GLY A 286 -3.82 4.37 5.33
CA GLY A 286 -3.78 5.82 5.14
C GLY A 286 -4.61 6.59 6.17
N LEU A 287 -5.68 5.97 6.71
CA LEU A 287 -6.52 6.56 7.74
C LEU A 287 -5.74 6.72 9.07
N HIS A 288 -4.96 5.71 9.48
CA HIS A 288 -4.13 5.80 10.69
C HIS A 288 -3.09 6.93 10.57
N ILE A 289 -2.41 7.03 9.43
CA ILE A 289 -1.43 8.09 9.18
C ILE A 289 -2.08 9.47 9.18
N THR A 290 -3.24 9.63 8.52
CA THR A 290 -3.94 10.92 8.47
C THR A 290 -4.51 11.33 9.82
N MET A 291 -5.02 10.38 10.61
CA MET A 291 -5.47 10.62 11.98
C MET A 291 -4.32 11.13 12.86
N LEU A 292 -3.17 10.45 12.82
CA LEU A 292 -1.99 10.85 13.59
C LEU A 292 -1.43 12.19 13.11
N ALA A 293 -1.40 12.43 11.79
CA ALA A 293 -1.02 13.73 11.24
C ALA A 293 -1.92 14.85 11.73
N TRP A 294 -3.25 14.62 11.77
CA TRP A 294 -4.21 15.58 12.28
C TRP A 294 -4.01 15.85 13.79
N LEU A 295 -3.85 14.79 14.57
CA LEU A 295 -3.62 14.90 16.02
C LEU A 295 -2.31 15.65 16.32
N ALA A 296 -1.24 15.32 15.63
CA ALA A 296 0.05 16.01 15.75
C ALA A 296 -0.06 17.47 15.31
N SER A 297 -0.76 17.77 14.20
CA SER A 297 -1.03 19.13 13.75
C SER A 297 -1.75 19.94 14.80
N TRP A 298 -2.81 19.38 15.39
CA TRP A 298 -3.59 20.03 16.43
C TRP A 298 -2.77 20.30 17.70
N LEU A 299 -1.97 19.30 18.14
CA LEU A 299 -1.15 19.43 19.33
C LEU A 299 -0.03 20.49 19.13
N ILE A 300 0.67 20.42 18.00
CA ILE A 300 1.74 21.37 17.65
C ILE A 300 1.17 22.79 17.52
N GLU A 301 0.01 22.94 16.88
CA GLU A 301 -0.66 24.23 16.79
C GLU A 301 -1.05 24.79 18.16
N ARG A 302 -1.50 23.94 19.08
CA ARG A 302 -1.84 24.32 20.45
C ARG A 302 -0.59 24.74 21.23
N CYS A 303 0.47 23.94 21.20
CA CYS A 303 1.75 24.26 21.84
C CYS A 303 2.37 25.55 21.28
N TRP A 304 2.29 25.73 19.96
CA TRP A 304 2.78 26.94 19.30
C TRP A 304 2.04 28.20 19.76
N ARG A 305 0.73 28.12 19.93
CA ARG A 305 -0.07 29.22 20.50
C ARG A 305 0.27 29.52 21.96
N TRP A 306 0.58 28.50 22.76
CA TRP A 306 1.03 28.70 24.14
C TRP A 306 2.37 29.43 24.21
N SER A 307 3.27 29.25 23.26
CA SER A 307 4.52 30.00 23.19
C SER A 307 4.31 31.52 23.10
N ALA A 308 3.23 31.96 22.44
CA ALA A 308 2.86 33.38 22.39
C ALA A 308 2.37 33.91 23.76
N MET A 309 1.68 33.07 24.55
CA MET A 309 1.26 33.40 25.93
C MET A 309 2.47 33.50 26.88
N ALA A 310 3.57 32.79 26.57
CA ALA A 310 4.85 32.85 27.29
C ALA A 310 5.75 34.03 26.83
N GLY A 311 5.22 34.98 26.05
CA GLY A 311 5.94 36.18 25.61
C GLY A 311 6.83 36.00 24.38
N HIS A 312 6.80 34.84 23.73
CA HIS A 312 7.60 34.63 22.52
C HIS A 312 6.93 35.17 21.25
N THR A 313 7.67 35.89 20.42
CA THR A 313 7.19 36.48 19.16
C THR A 313 7.15 35.49 17.99
N LEU A 314 7.30 34.19 18.25
CA LEU A 314 7.37 33.13 17.22
C LEU A 314 6.11 33.08 16.35
N CYS A 315 4.93 33.29 16.94
CA CYS A 315 3.65 33.31 16.21
C CYS A 315 3.53 34.46 15.22
N LEU A 316 4.30 35.57 15.39
CA LEU A 316 4.34 36.68 14.44
C LEU A 316 5.14 36.35 13.18
N ARG A 317 6.16 35.50 13.32
CA ARG A 317 6.97 35.03 12.18
C ARG A 317 6.31 33.89 11.42
N TRP A 318 5.76 32.94 12.16
CA TRP A 318 5.18 31.71 11.61
C TRP A 318 3.77 31.50 12.16
N PRO A 319 2.71 31.66 11.35
CA PRO A 319 1.32 31.44 11.78
C PRO A 319 1.11 30.03 12.32
N SER A 320 0.45 29.90 13.46
CA SER A 320 0.24 28.60 14.14
C SER A 320 -0.43 27.53 13.26
N PRO A 321 -1.41 27.84 12.36
CA PRO A 321 -1.99 26.83 11.47
C PRO A 321 -1.00 26.31 10.42
N MET A 322 0.01 27.12 10.06
CA MET A 322 1.05 26.71 9.12
C MET A 322 2.03 25.75 9.81
N VAL A 323 2.52 26.14 11.00
CA VAL A 323 3.43 25.30 11.78
C VAL A 323 2.76 23.97 12.14
N GLY A 324 1.50 23.98 12.58
CA GLY A 324 0.74 22.77 12.84
C GLY A 324 0.62 21.86 11.60
N THR A 325 0.30 22.43 10.44
CA THR A 325 0.15 21.64 9.21
C THR A 325 1.46 20.99 8.75
N TRP A 326 2.58 21.72 8.79
CA TRP A 326 3.91 21.17 8.46
C TRP A 326 4.38 20.17 9.51
N GLY A 327 4.18 20.49 10.79
CA GLY A 327 4.53 19.58 11.89
C GLY A 327 3.75 18.26 11.81
N GLY A 328 2.47 18.30 11.45
CA GLY A 328 1.69 17.10 11.20
C GLY A 328 2.21 16.25 10.03
N LEU A 329 2.64 16.90 8.92
CA LEU A 329 3.26 16.19 7.79
C LEU A 329 4.59 15.55 8.21
N VAL A 330 5.45 16.26 8.93
CA VAL A 330 6.72 15.72 9.43
C VAL A 330 6.47 14.52 10.34
N PHE A 331 5.53 14.64 11.28
CA PHE A 331 5.18 13.53 12.18
C PHE A 331 4.63 12.32 11.43
N ALA A 332 3.75 12.55 10.43
CA ALA A 332 3.24 11.49 9.57
C ALA A 332 4.35 10.78 8.79
N THR A 333 5.34 11.54 8.30
CA THR A 333 6.51 10.99 7.59
C THR A 333 7.39 10.15 8.53
N LEU A 334 7.68 10.65 9.73
CA LEU A 334 8.45 9.92 10.73
C LEU A 334 7.73 8.63 11.17
N TYR A 335 6.42 8.68 11.37
CA TYR A 335 5.63 7.50 11.68
C TYR A 335 5.61 6.50 10.51
N ALA A 336 5.46 6.97 9.27
CA ALA A 336 5.53 6.11 8.09
C ALA A 336 6.89 5.42 7.96
N LEU A 337 7.99 6.11 8.25
CA LEU A 337 9.35 5.54 8.31
C LEU A 337 9.46 4.49 9.41
N PHE A 338 8.98 4.81 10.61
CA PHE A 338 8.95 3.85 11.72
C PHE A 338 8.12 2.59 11.40
N CYS A 339 7.11 2.71 10.55
CA CYS A 339 6.30 1.58 10.08
C CYS A 339 6.92 0.80 8.91
N GLY A 340 8.18 1.05 8.56
CA GLY A 340 8.90 0.37 7.48
C GLY A 340 8.64 0.95 6.10
N TRP A 341 8.11 2.19 5.99
CA TRP A 341 7.91 2.91 4.73
C TRP A 341 7.14 2.11 3.67
N GLY A 342 6.12 1.35 4.10
CA GLY A 342 5.30 0.53 3.20
C GLY A 342 4.56 1.37 2.15
N LEU A 343 4.21 0.76 1.00
CA LEU A 343 3.58 1.44 -0.13
C LEU A 343 2.30 2.25 0.22
N PRO A 344 1.37 1.77 1.08
CA PRO A 344 0.21 2.55 1.49
C PRO A 344 0.60 3.81 2.28
N ALA A 345 1.65 3.71 3.11
CA ALA A 345 2.15 4.82 3.91
C ALA A 345 2.82 5.89 3.02
N GLN A 346 3.66 5.48 2.08
CA GLN A 346 4.29 6.37 1.09
C GLN A 346 3.25 7.20 0.34
N ARG A 347 2.22 6.54 -0.21
CA ARG A 347 1.14 7.20 -0.95
C ARG A 347 0.43 8.24 -0.10
N THR A 348 0.11 7.90 1.15
CA THR A 348 -0.58 8.81 2.07
C THR A 348 0.27 10.02 2.41
N VAL A 349 1.57 9.84 2.71
CA VAL A 349 2.50 10.94 2.98
C VAL A 349 2.63 11.85 1.76
N LEU A 350 2.77 11.30 0.55
CA LEU A 350 2.84 12.08 -0.69
C LEU A 350 1.56 12.88 -0.94
N MET A 351 0.37 12.28 -0.74
CA MET A 351 -0.92 12.98 -0.86
C MET A 351 -1.06 14.12 0.16
N LEU A 352 -0.66 13.86 1.43
CA LEU A 352 -0.63 14.90 2.47
C LEU A 352 0.35 16.01 2.10
N GLY A 353 1.53 15.67 1.59
CA GLY A 353 2.55 16.62 1.13
C GLY A 353 2.02 17.54 0.04
N VAL A 354 1.33 17.00 -0.97
CA VAL A 354 0.67 17.78 -2.03
C VAL A 354 -0.34 18.76 -1.41
N ARG A 355 -1.20 18.28 -0.51
CA ARG A 355 -2.21 19.13 0.14
C ARG A 355 -1.57 20.25 0.98
N VAL A 356 -0.53 19.93 1.75
CA VAL A 356 0.21 20.90 2.57
C VAL A 356 0.87 21.95 1.69
N LEU A 357 1.53 21.54 0.60
CA LEU A 357 2.20 22.43 -0.35
C LEU A 357 1.21 23.38 -1.03
N LEU A 358 0.07 22.88 -1.50
CA LEU A 358 -0.97 23.71 -2.12
C LEU A 358 -1.53 24.72 -1.12
N LYS A 359 -1.81 24.29 0.11
CA LYS A 359 -2.27 25.16 1.19
C LYS A 359 -1.23 26.24 1.52
N TRP A 360 0.05 25.87 1.60
CA TRP A 360 1.15 26.80 1.85
C TRP A 360 1.29 27.87 0.75
N ARG A 361 1.10 27.45 -0.52
CA ARG A 361 1.09 28.36 -1.69
C ARG A 361 -0.19 29.19 -1.79
N GLY A 362 -1.17 29.00 -0.89
CA GLY A 362 -2.46 29.67 -0.95
C GLY A 362 -3.35 29.25 -2.13
N LEU A 363 -3.03 28.12 -2.78
CA LEU A 363 -3.75 27.64 -3.95
C LEU A 363 -5.00 26.87 -3.50
N LYS A 364 -6.17 27.38 -3.85
CA LYS A 364 -7.46 26.73 -3.59
C LYS A 364 -7.93 25.98 -4.84
N TRP A 365 -7.37 24.80 -5.06
CA TRP A 365 -7.77 23.97 -6.20
C TRP A 365 -9.01 23.14 -5.86
N PRO A 366 -9.89 22.89 -6.85
CA PRO A 366 -10.96 21.90 -6.73
C PRO A 366 -10.38 20.53 -6.36
N TRP A 367 -11.15 19.74 -5.61
CA TRP A 367 -10.70 18.46 -5.07
C TRP A 367 -10.17 17.49 -6.15
N TYR A 368 -10.80 17.44 -7.32
CA TYR A 368 -10.39 16.56 -8.43
C TYR A 368 -9.01 16.90 -8.98
N TRP A 369 -8.58 18.17 -8.94
CA TRP A 369 -7.23 18.56 -9.32
C TRP A 369 -6.19 18.20 -8.26
N VAL A 370 -6.55 18.31 -6.99
CA VAL A 370 -5.69 17.87 -5.88
C VAL A 370 -5.50 16.36 -5.96
N TRP A 371 -6.57 15.62 -6.23
CA TRP A 371 -6.56 14.17 -6.42
C TRP A 371 -5.69 13.76 -7.60
N ALA A 372 -5.88 14.37 -8.78
CA ALA A 372 -5.10 14.09 -9.97
C ALA A 372 -3.61 14.44 -9.80
N LEU A 373 -3.29 15.57 -9.15
CA LEU A 373 -1.91 15.93 -8.83
C LEU A 373 -1.28 14.91 -7.88
N SER A 374 -2.00 14.48 -6.84
CA SER A 374 -1.51 13.47 -5.90
C SER A 374 -1.21 12.15 -6.59
N LEU A 375 -2.10 11.72 -7.50
CA LEU A 375 -1.91 10.53 -8.34
C LEU A 375 -0.64 10.67 -9.20
N GLY A 376 -0.48 11.80 -9.89
CA GLY A 376 0.70 12.06 -10.70
C GLY A 376 2.00 12.07 -9.89
N VAL A 377 2.01 12.65 -8.68
CA VAL A 377 3.18 12.67 -7.79
C VAL A 377 3.55 11.26 -7.34
N VAL A 378 2.56 10.41 -7.01
CA VAL A 378 2.82 9.02 -6.63
C VAL A 378 3.40 8.23 -7.80
N VAL A 379 2.86 8.37 -9.01
CA VAL A 379 3.38 7.69 -10.22
C VAL A 379 4.75 8.23 -10.64
N LEU A 380 5.04 9.49 -10.38
CA LEU A 380 6.38 10.05 -10.60
C LEU A 380 7.41 9.42 -9.64
N TRP A 381 7.00 9.21 -8.38
CA TRP A 381 7.83 8.57 -7.36
C TRP A 381 8.05 7.09 -7.66
N ASP A 382 6.95 6.38 -7.91
CA ASP A 382 6.93 4.95 -8.20
C ASP A 382 6.04 4.65 -9.43
N PRO A 383 6.63 4.52 -10.63
CA PRO A 383 5.89 4.22 -11.85
C PRO A 383 5.19 2.86 -11.84
N TRP A 384 5.77 1.86 -11.14
CA TRP A 384 5.23 0.50 -11.08
C TRP A 384 3.98 0.40 -10.20
N SER A 385 3.72 1.40 -9.37
CA SER A 385 2.49 1.47 -8.56
C SER A 385 1.20 1.32 -9.39
N LEU A 386 1.21 1.69 -10.68
CA LEU A 386 0.08 1.49 -11.61
C LEU A 386 -0.28 0.01 -11.85
N LEU A 387 0.67 -0.91 -11.65
CA LEU A 387 0.45 -2.36 -11.77
C LEU A 387 -0.14 -2.97 -10.48
N GLN A 388 -0.12 -2.22 -9.37
CA GLN A 388 -0.57 -2.72 -8.07
C GLN A 388 -2.07 -2.52 -7.87
N ALA A 389 -2.78 -3.58 -7.46
CA ALA A 389 -4.19 -3.50 -7.04
C ALA A 389 -4.40 -2.47 -5.92
N SER A 390 -3.49 -2.43 -4.94
CA SER A 390 -3.55 -1.54 -3.79
C SER A 390 -3.51 -0.05 -4.15
N PHE A 391 -2.86 0.31 -5.27
CA PHE A 391 -2.84 1.68 -5.80
C PHE A 391 -4.25 2.11 -6.25
N TRP A 392 -4.87 1.32 -7.13
CA TRP A 392 -6.18 1.62 -7.67
C TRP A 392 -7.25 1.65 -6.59
N LEU A 393 -7.25 0.67 -5.68
CA LEU A 393 -8.18 0.62 -4.57
C LEU A 393 -8.07 1.87 -3.68
N SER A 394 -6.84 2.30 -3.36
CA SER A 394 -6.62 3.50 -2.54
C SER A 394 -7.10 4.78 -3.23
N PHE A 395 -6.73 4.98 -4.50
CA PHE A 395 -7.10 6.20 -5.23
C PHE A 395 -8.59 6.28 -5.54
N VAL A 396 -9.22 5.16 -5.89
CA VAL A 396 -10.68 5.11 -6.14
C VAL A 396 -11.44 5.33 -4.84
N ALA A 397 -11.02 4.73 -3.72
CA ALA A 397 -11.65 4.96 -2.42
C ALA A 397 -11.58 6.43 -2.00
N VAL A 398 -10.38 7.05 -2.10
CA VAL A 398 -10.20 8.48 -1.77
C VAL A 398 -11.01 9.36 -2.71
N GLY A 399 -11.04 9.06 -4.01
CA GLY A 399 -11.86 9.77 -4.99
C GLY A 399 -13.36 9.69 -4.65
N ALA A 400 -13.85 8.51 -4.29
CA ALA A 400 -15.23 8.29 -3.87
C ALA A 400 -15.60 9.10 -2.62
N LEU A 401 -14.72 9.11 -1.61
CA LEU A 401 -14.92 9.91 -0.39
C LEU A 401 -14.89 11.41 -0.69
N MET A 402 -13.97 11.90 -1.52
CA MET A 402 -13.91 13.31 -1.90
C MET A 402 -15.16 13.76 -2.70
N LEU A 403 -15.75 12.88 -3.50
CA LEU A 403 -17.04 13.13 -4.16
C LEU A 403 -18.16 13.30 -3.13
N SER A 404 -18.16 12.51 -2.06
CA SER A 404 -19.13 12.58 -0.97
C SER A 404 -18.95 13.83 -0.10
N ASP A 405 -17.70 14.16 0.27
CA ASP A 405 -17.38 15.30 1.16
C ASP A 405 -17.73 16.65 0.57
N ALA A 406 -17.63 16.82 -0.75
CA ALA A 406 -18.06 18.04 -1.43
C ALA A 406 -19.53 18.39 -1.11
N ASP A 407 -20.33 17.41 -0.71
CA ASP A 407 -21.73 17.54 -0.31
C ASP A 407 -21.94 17.84 1.17
N GLN A 408 -21.11 17.25 2.01
CA GLN A 408 -21.28 17.34 3.46
C GLN A 408 -20.93 18.73 3.99
N ALA A 409 -19.98 19.42 3.36
CA ALA A 409 -19.63 20.79 3.74
C ALA A 409 -20.82 21.74 3.69
N LEU A 410 -21.71 21.56 2.70
CA LEU A 410 -22.96 22.34 2.57
C LEU A 410 -24.02 21.93 3.61
N ARG A 411 -24.05 20.67 4.03
CA ARG A 411 -24.99 20.16 5.04
C ARG A 411 -24.56 20.51 6.46
N ARG A 412 -23.27 20.47 6.77
CA ARG A 412 -22.74 20.85 8.10
C ARG A 412 -23.13 22.27 8.50
N THR A 413 -23.12 23.21 7.55
CA THR A 413 -23.58 24.60 7.81
C THR A 413 -25.08 24.69 8.16
N LYS A 414 -25.92 23.82 7.62
CA LYS A 414 -27.35 23.77 7.95
C LYS A 414 -27.59 23.13 9.33
N ILE A 415 -26.86 22.05 9.65
CA ILE A 415 -26.98 21.34 10.94
C ILE A 415 -26.53 22.23 12.09
N VAL A 416 -25.40 22.95 11.94
CA VAL A 416 -24.91 23.88 12.97
C VAL A 416 -25.94 24.99 13.26
N LYS A 417 -26.65 25.49 12.25
CA LYS A 417 -27.74 26.48 12.46
C LYS A 417 -28.91 25.87 13.25
N GLN A 418 -29.33 24.67 12.89
CA GLN A 418 -30.44 23.98 13.54
C GLN A 418 -30.13 23.61 15.00
N ASP A 419 -28.88 23.21 15.30
CA ASP A 419 -28.41 22.90 16.65
C ASP A 419 -28.39 24.19 17.53
N THR A 420 -28.04 25.34 16.95
CA THR A 420 -28.02 26.61 17.69
C THR A 420 -29.44 27.03 18.11
N GLU A 421 -30.43 26.77 17.27
CA GLU A 421 -31.83 27.03 17.57
C GLU A 421 -32.39 26.10 18.67
N LEU A 422 -31.98 24.80 18.64
CA LEU A 422 -32.37 23.80 19.63
C LEU A 422 -31.72 24.02 21.01
N VAL A 423 -30.50 24.51 21.07
CA VAL A 423 -29.80 24.84 22.32
C VAL A 423 -30.46 26.04 23.00
N GLN A 424 -30.98 26.99 22.23
CA GLN A 424 -31.67 28.19 22.79
C GLN A 424 -33.07 27.87 23.34
N SER A 425 -33.68 26.75 22.93
CA SER A 425 -35.07 26.41 23.29
C SER A 425 -35.22 25.32 24.36
N GLY A 426 -34.14 24.60 24.78
CA GLY A 426 -34.31 23.43 25.65
C GLY A 426 -33.26 23.25 26.74
N GLY A 427 -33.74 23.07 27.98
CA GLY A 427 -32.91 22.63 29.11
C GLY A 427 -32.29 21.24 28.94
N GLY A 428 -31.74 20.62 29.99
CA GLY A 428 -30.95 19.37 29.95
C GLY A 428 -31.51 18.17 29.17
N ALA A 429 -32.82 18.08 28.91
CA ALA A 429 -33.44 17.10 28.04
C ALA A 429 -33.08 17.34 26.55
N GLY A 430 -32.94 18.61 26.15
CA GLY A 430 -32.51 18.98 24.79
C GLY A 430 -31.09 18.50 24.46
N LEU A 431 -30.17 18.55 25.43
CA LEU A 431 -28.79 18.13 25.24
C LEU A 431 -28.65 16.60 24.97
N ARG A 432 -29.46 15.78 25.69
CA ARG A 432 -29.48 14.32 25.45
C ARG A 432 -30.05 13.99 24.07
N LEU A 433 -31.11 14.68 23.67
CA LEU A 433 -31.72 14.49 22.34
C LEU A 433 -30.73 14.89 21.22
N ILE A 434 -30.01 16.01 21.39
CA ILE A 434 -28.98 16.45 20.43
C ILE A 434 -27.85 15.44 20.35
N LEU A 435 -27.39 14.84 21.44
CA LEU A 435 -26.36 13.83 21.45
C LEU A 435 -26.80 12.55 20.70
N VAL A 436 -28.01 12.06 20.96
CA VAL A 436 -28.58 10.89 20.31
C VAL A 436 -28.77 11.11 18.80
N THR A 437 -29.34 12.27 18.43
CA THR A 437 -29.56 12.60 17.01
C THR A 437 -28.23 12.80 16.26
N ARG A 438 -27.23 13.43 16.87
CA ARG A 438 -25.88 13.55 16.29
C ARG A 438 -25.20 12.18 16.12
N PHE A 439 -25.31 11.30 17.12
CA PHE A 439 -24.79 9.95 17.03
C PHE A 439 -25.45 9.16 15.89
N ALA A 440 -26.78 9.17 15.82
CA ALA A 440 -27.53 8.51 14.75
C ALA A 440 -27.17 9.08 13.36
N GLN A 441 -27.04 10.41 13.23
CA GLN A 441 -26.62 11.05 11.98
C GLN A 441 -25.19 10.69 11.59
N SER A 442 -24.27 10.59 12.56
CA SER A 442 -22.90 10.16 12.31
C SER A 442 -22.85 8.72 11.82
N MET A 443 -23.61 7.81 12.44
CA MET A 443 -23.72 6.41 12.01
C MET A 443 -24.31 6.27 10.60
N LEU A 444 -25.37 7.03 10.30
CA LEU A 444 -25.94 7.05 8.95
C LEU A 444 -24.98 7.62 7.91
N THR A 445 -24.16 8.59 8.28
CA THR A 445 -23.13 9.15 7.41
C THR A 445 -22.04 8.14 7.13
N LEU A 446 -21.53 7.48 8.17
CA LEU A 446 -20.54 6.39 8.04
C LEU A 446 -21.08 5.24 7.19
N ALA A 447 -22.32 4.82 7.39
CA ALA A 447 -22.94 3.77 6.60
C ALA A 447 -23.07 4.16 5.11
N LYS A 448 -23.42 5.41 4.82
CA LYS A 448 -23.47 5.95 3.46
C LYS A 448 -22.09 6.00 2.82
N GLU A 449 -21.08 6.49 3.52
CA GLU A 449 -19.70 6.54 3.03
C GLU A 449 -19.17 5.13 2.77
N GLN A 450 -19.41 4.20 3.69
CA GLN A 450 -19.03 2.81 3.53
C GLN A 450 -19.72 2.16 2.31
N GLY A 451 -21.03 2.38 2.15
CA GLY A 451 -21.77 1.88 0.97
C GLY A 451 -21.24 2.46 -0.33
N LEU A 452 -20.92 3.75 -0.35
CA LEU A 452 -20.37 4.45 -1.51
C LEU A 452 -18.98 3.91 -1.88
N VAL A 453 -18.10 3.75 -0.89
CA VAL A 453 -16.76 3.19 -1.11
C VAL A 453 -16.86 1.74 -1.57
N THR A 454 -17.72 0.93 -0.96
CA THR A 454 -17.95 -0.46 -1.38
C THR A 454 -18.45 -0.53 -2.82
N LEU A 455 -19.39 0.33 -3.22
CA LEU A 455 -19.89 0.40 -4.59
C LEU A 455 -18.79 0.81 -5.58
N ALA A 456 -17.96 1.79 -5.22
CA ALA A 456 -16.85 2.25 -6.04
C ALA A 456 -15.76 1.19 -6.22
N LEU A 457 -15.47 0.44 -5.15
CA LEU A 457 -14.41 -0.57 -5.14
C LEU A 457 -14.86 -1.93 -5.66
N PHE A 458 -16.16 -2.18 -5.74
CA PHE A 458 -16.71 -3.47 -6.17
C PHE A 458 -16.13 -3.97 -7.51
N PRO A 459 -16.12 -3.17 -8.61
CA PRO A 459 -15.58 -3.64 -9.88
C PRO A 459 -14.09 -3.99 -9.82
N LEU A 460 -13.31 -3.24 -9.03
CA LEU A 460 -11.89 -3.50 -8.83
C LEU A 460 -11.65 -4.72 -7.95
N SER A 461 -12.49 -4.94 -6.93
CA SER A 461 -12.40 -6.13 -6.07
C SER A 461 -12.65 -7.40 -6.87
N VAL A 462 -13.62 -7.38 -7.78
CA VAL A 462 -13.88 -8.50 -8.70
C VAL A 462 -12.71 -8.69 -9.67
N LEU A 463 -12.16 -7.60 -10.23
CA LEU A 463 -11.04 -7.68 -11.17
C LEU A 463 -9.78 -8.28 -10.54
N PHE A 464 -9.40 -7.79 -9.35
CA PHE A 464 -8.13 -8.15 -8.73
C PHE A 464 -8.18 -9.39 -7.85
N PHE A 465 -9.32 -9.64 -7.20
CA PHE A 465 -9.44 -10.72 -6.21
C PHE A 465 -10.47 -11.79 -6.57
N GLY A 466 -11.30 -11.59 -7.59
CA GLY A 466 -12.37 -12.51 -7.96
C GLY A 466 -13.42 -12.70 -6.88
N GLN A 467 -13.51 -11.81 -5.89
CA GLN A 467 -14.41 -11.95 -4.75
C GLN A 467 -14.86 -10.61 -4.17
N LEU A 468 -16.02 -10.65 -3.52
CA LEU A 468 -16.56 -9.53 -2.74
C LEU A 468 -16.99 -10.03 -1.36
N SER A 469 -16.53 -9.35 -0.31
CA SER A 469 -17.02 -9.58 1.04
C SER A 469 -18.32 -8.78 1.26
N VAL A 470 -19.44 -9.46 1.32
CA VAL A 470 -20.75 -8.86 1.62
C VAL A 470 -20.84 -8.54 3.11
N SER A 471 -20.36 -9.46 3.97
CA SER A 471 -20.26 -9.23 5.41
C SER A 471 -19.34 -8.05 5.75
N GLY A 472 -18.39 -7.73 4.87
CA GLY A 472 -17.45 -6.62 5.01
C GLY A 472 -18.09 -5.24 5.13
N LEU A 473 -19.28 -5.04 4.57
CA LEU A 473 -20.00 -3.77 4.73
C LEU A 473 -20.34 -3.51 6.21
N LEU A 474 -20.85 -4.52 6.91
CA LEU A 474 -21.21 -4.42 8.33
C LEU A 474 -19.98 -4.53 9.24
N ALA A 475 -19.06 -5.44 8.91
CA ALA A 475 -17.84 -5.61 9.65
C ALA A 475 -17.01 -4.32 9.68
N ASN A 476 -16.86 -3.63 8.55
CA ASN A 476 -16.11 -2.36 8.45
C ASN A 476 -16.79 -1.22 9.18
N LEU A 477 -18.11 -1.18 9.25
CA LEU A 477 -18.84 -0.17 10.01
C LEU A 477 -18.49 -0.19 11.51
N ILE A 478 -18.16 -1.38 12.03
CA ILE A 478 -17.74 -1.60 13.42
C ILE A 478 -16.22 -1.52 13.53
N ALA A 479 -15.50 -2.25 12.69
CA ALA A 479 -14.05 -2.44 12.80
C ALA A 479 -13.27 -1.14 12.54
N ILE A 480 -13.65 -0.34 11.53
CA ILE A 480 -12.92 0.89 11.19
C ILE A 480 -12.89 1.87 12.38
N PRO A 481 -14.03 2.28 12.97
CA PRO A 481 -14.00 3.17 14.13
C PRO A 481 -13.29 2.55 15.34
N TRP A 482 -13.53 1.27 15.59
CA TRP A 482 -12.97 0.57 16.74
C TRP A 482 -11.46 0.46 16.67
N VAL A 483 -10.90 -0.01 15.56
CA VAL A 483 -9.46 -0.12 15.37
C VAL A 483 -8.81 1.27 15.35
N THR A 484 -9.39 2.23 14.62
CA THR A 484 -8.77 3.52 14.41
C THR A 484 -8.77 4.40 15.67
N PHE A 485 -9.87 4.44 16.42
CA PHE A 485 -10.01 5.38 17.55
C PHE A 485 -9.79 4.74 18.92
N CYS A 486 -9.86 3.42 19.03
CA CYS A 486 -9.64 2.72 20.29
C CYS A 486 -8.32 1.93 20.27
N VAL A 487 -8.20 0.91 19.43
CA VAL A 487 -7.08 -0.03 19.49
C VAL A 487 -5.76 0.63 19.10
N THR A 488 -5.70 1.29 17.94
CA THR A 488 -4.46 1.88 17.42
C THR A 488 -3.85 2.95 18.35
N PRO A 489 -4.62 3.93 18.88
CA PRO A 489 -4.06 4.90 19.83
C PRO A 489 -3.53 4.25 21.10
N ILE A 490 -4.25 3.28 21.69
CA ILE A 490 -3.82 2.57 22.89
C ILE A 490 -2.55 1.77 22.60
N ALA A 491 -2.51 1.05 21.48
CA ALA A 491 -1.34 0.25 21.07
C ALA A 491 -0.09 1.14 20.85
N LEU A 492 -0.24 2.32 20.23
CA LEU A 492 0.85 3.28 20.04
C LEU A 492 1.32 3.89 21.36
N LEU A 493 0.42 4.23 22.29
CA LEU A 493 0.78 4.69 23.63
C LEU A 493 1.52 3.60 24.41
N GLY A 494 1.30 2.34 24.10
CA GLY A 494 2.05 1.20 24.62
C GLY A 494 3.56 1.29 24.38
N ILE A 495 4.03 2.02 23.36
CA ILE A 495 5.47 2.28 23.15
C ILE A 495 6.07 3.04 24.34
N VAL A 496 5.28 3.95 24.96
CA VAL A 496 5.70 4.75 26.11
C VAL A 496 5.42 4.01 27.42
N TRP A 497 4.25 3.38 27.52
CA TRP A 497 3.81 2.65 28.70
C TRP A 497 3.33 1.24 28.35
N HIS A 498 4.23 0.27 28.47
CA HIS A 498 4.07 -1.11 27.98
C HIS A 498 2.78 -1.83 28.42
N PRO A 499 2.22 -1.64 29.66
CA PRO A 499 0.95 -2.27 30.03
C PRO A 499 -0.23 -1.94 29.14
N LEU A 500 -0.19 -0.83 28.39
CA LEU A 500 -1.24 -0.49 27.44
C LEU A 500 -1.36 -1.46 26.28
N TRP A 501 -0.31 -2.23 25.96
CA TRP A 501 -0.42 -3.30 24.96
C TRP A 501 -1.39 -4.39 25.42
N GLN A 502 -1.41 -4.72 26.73
CA GLN A 502 -2.39 -5.65 27.28
C GLN A 502 -3.82 -5.11 27.16
N VAL A 503 -4.00 -3.81 27.45
CA VAL A 503 -5.30 -3.15 27.28
C VAL A 503 -5.73 -3.15 25.80
N ALA A 504 -4.81 -2.93 24.87
CA ALA A 504 -5.08 -3.02 23.44
C ALA A 504 -5.50 -4.44 23.01
N MET A 505 -4.88 -5.48 23.57
CA MET A 505 -5.29 -6.86 23.37
C MET A 505 -6.72 -7.12 23.86
N TRP A 506 -7.04 -6.70 25.08
CA TRP A 506 -8.41 -6.83 25.61
C TRP A 506 -9.44 -6.09 24.74
N ALA A 507 -9.05 -4.95 24.17
CA ALA A 507 -9.91 -4.23 23.22
C ALA A 507 -10.06 -4.95 21.86
N LEU A 508 -9.08 -5.76 21.44
CA LEU A 508 -9.13 -6.54 20.20
C LEU A 508 -10.00 -7.81 20.32
N GLN A 509 -10.03 -8.45 21.49
CA GLN A 509 -10.77 -9.71 21.69
C GLN A 509 -12.24 -9.64 21.25
N PRO A 510 -13.07 -8.66 21.71
CA PRO A 510 -14.47 -8.60 21.30
C PRO A 510 -14.63 -8.31 19.80
N LEU A 511 -13.68 -7.59 19.20
CA LEU A 511 -13.67 -7.36 17.77
C LEU A 511 -13.42 -8.67 17.01
N MET A 512 -12.45 -9.48 17.46
CA MET A 512 -12.15 -10.77 16.82
C MET A 512 -13.33 -11.74 16.88
N ILE A 513 -14.02 -11.83 18.03
CA ILE A 513 -15.25 -12.63 18.16
C ILE A 513 -16.31 -12.15 17.16
N CYS A 514 -16.50 -10.86 17.06
CA CYS A 514 -17.44 -10.26 16.11
C CYS A 514 -17.07 -10.57 14.66
N LEU A 515 -15.77 -10.47 14.29
CA LEU A 515 -15.29 -10.77 12.94
C LEU A 515 -15.41 -12.26 12.60
N GLN A 516 -15.11 -13.17 13.54
CA GLN A 516 -15.28 -14.60 13.36
C GLN A 516 -16.75 -14.96 13.14
N TRP A 517 -17.67 -14.29 13.86
CA TRP A 517 -19.11 -14.44 13.63
C TRP A 517 -19.53 -13.99 12.22
N PHE A 518 -19.05 -12.82 11.74
CA PHE A 518 -19.30 -12.39 10.36
C PHE A 518 -18.67 -13.31 9.32
N ALA A 519 -17.48 -13.85 9.58
CA ALA A 519 -16.80 -14.79 8.69
C ALA A 519 -17.53 -16.13 8.57
N SER A 520 -18.29 -16.55 9.58
CA SER A 520 -19.09 -17.78 9.56
C SER A 520 -20.36 -17.68 8.72
N TRP A 521 -20.72 -16.51 8.19
CA TRP A 521 -21.92 -16.36 7.37
C TRP A 521 -21.77 -17.07 6.03
N PRO A 522 -22.71 -17.95 5.63
CA PRO A 522 -22.60 -18.77 4.43
C PRO A 522 -22.44 -17.96 3.14
N MET A 523 -23.03 -16.76 3.09
CA MET A 523 -22.95 -15.82 1.97
C MET A 523 -22.08 -14.59 2.28
N GLY A 524 -21.22 -14.68 3.29
CA GLY A 524 -20.34 -13.58 3.70
C GLY A 524 -19.34 -13.17 2.63
N VAL A 525 -18.92 -14.12 1.80
CA VAL A 525 -18.01 -13.90 0.65
C VAL A 525 -18.66 -14.46 -0.61
N MET A 526 -18.76 -13.64 -1.64
CA MET A 526 -19.24 -14.03 -2.96
C MET A 526 -18.06 -14.09 -3.93
N GLY A 527 -17.85 -15.25 -4.57
CA GLY A 527 -16.88 -15.44 -5.64
C GLY A 527 -17.44 -15.05 -7.00
N PHE A 528 -16.61 -14.44 -7.82
CA PHE A 528 -16.92 -14.04 -9.20
C PHE A 528 -15.87 -14.58 -10.15
N ALA A 529 -16.27 -14.94 -11.37
CA ALA A 529 -15.33 -15.29 -12.42
C ALA A 529 -14.53 -14.05 -12.86
N GLN A 530 -13.26 -14.24 -13.23
CA GLN A 530 -12.47 -13.17 -13.82
C GLN A 530 -13.12 -12.69 -15.13
N ALA A 531 -13.58 -11.46 -15.12
CA ALA A 531 -14.23 -10.83 -16.28
C ALA A 531 -13.19 -10.07 -17.13
N PRO A 532 -13.44 -9.90 -18.44
CA PRO A 532 -12.63 -9.04 -19.29
C PRO A 532 -12.55 -7.61 -18.76
N LEU A 533 -11.41 -6.95 -18.98
CA LEU A 533 -11.17 -5.57 -18.54
C LEU A 533 -12.27 -4.60 -19.04
N SER A 534 -12.83 -4.83 -20.22
CA SER A 534 -13.92 -4.04 -20.78
C SER A 534 -15.17 -4.01 -19.90
N LEU A 535 -15.55 -5.15 -19.30
CA LEU A 535 -16.69 -5.23 -18.38
C LEU A 535 -16.38 -4.55 -17.05
N THR A 536 -15.15 -4.65 -16.57
CA THR A 536 -14.71 -3.91 -15.38
C THR A 536 -14.76 -2.39 -15.60
N VAL A 537 -14.29 -1.92 -16.75
CA VAL A 537 -14.37 -0.49 -17.11
C VAL A 537 -15.84 -0.04 -17.21
N LEU A 538 -16.71 -0.83 -17.84
CA LEU A 538 -18.14 -0.55 -17.90
C LEU A 538 -18.75 -0.46 -16.50
N ALA A 539 -18.42 -1.39 -15.62
CA ALA A 539 -18.89 -1.41 -14.23
C ALA A 539 -18.36 -0.22 -13.41
N LEU A 540 -17.10 0.21 -13.62
CA LEU A 540 -16.54 1.42 -13.00
C LEU A 540 -17.27 2.68 -13.44
N LEU A 541 -17.59 2.80 -14.74
CA LEU A 541 -18.40 3.91 -15.25
C LEU A 541 -19.82 3.86 -14.65
N GLY A 542 -20.39 2.67 -14.51
CA GLY A 542 -21.67 2.46 -13.85
C GLY A 542 -21.66 2.87 -12.38
N ALA A 543 -20.61 2.49 -11.64
CA ALA A 543 -20.41 2.90 -10.25
C ALA A 543 -20.31 4.42 -10.15
N LEU A 544 -19.45 5.04 -10.97
CA LEU A 544 -19.30 6.50 -11.01
C LEU A 544 -20.61 7.22 -11.28
N MET A 545 -21.39 6.72 -12.25
CA MET A 545 -22.70 7.27 -12.61
C MET A 545 -23.70 7.15 -11.45
N SER A 546 -23.70 6.01 -10.74
CA SER A 546 -24.59 5.77 -9.58
C SER A 546 -24.25 6.65 -8.36
N MET A 547 -22.99 7.07 -8.25
CA MET A 547 -22.50 7.93 -7.17
C MET A 547 -22.81 9.41 -7.38
N GLN A 548 -23.09 9.84 -8.61
CA GLN A 548 -23.42 11.23 -8.94
C GLN A 548 -24.81 11.61 -8.44
N LYS A 549 -25.06 12.92 -8.27
CA LYS A 549 -26.38 13.48 -7.89
C LYS A 549 -27.35 13.58 -9.07
N TRP A 550 -27.28 12.63 -9.94
CA TRP A 550 -28.20 12.58 -11.07
C TRP A 550 -29.57 12.07 -10.65
N PRO A 551 -30.61 12.25 -11.46
CA PRO A 551 -31.92 11.70 -11.23
C PRO A 551 -31.83 10.19 -10.90
N TRP A 552 -32.73 9.71 -10.04
CA TRP A 552 -32.64 8.32 -9.54
C TRP A 552 -32.61 7.28 -10.66
N TRP A 553 -33.32 7.49 -11.78
CA TRP A 553 -33.33 6.58 -12.92
C TRP A 553 -31.95 6.46 -13.61
N LEU A 554 -31.18 7.54 -13.72
CA LEU A 554 -29.79 7.48 -14.22
C LEU A 554 -28.87 6.70 -13.27
N ARG A 555 -29.09 6.84 -11.97
CA ARG A 555 -28.33 6.10 -10.97
C ARG A 555 -28.65 4.60 -11.04
N VAL A 556 -29.90 4.23 -11.28
CA VAL A 556 -30.32 2.84 -11.51
C VAL A 556 -29.67 2.30 -12.80
N TRP A 557 -29.64 3.08 -13.87
CA TRP A 557 -28.90 2.71 -15.08
C TRP A 557 -27.44 2.43 -14.81
N GLY A 558 -26.79 3.22 -13.96
CA GLY A 558 -25.41 2.96 -13.53
C GLY A 558 -25.25 1.59 -12.84
N LEU A 559 -26.20 1.21 -11.96
CA LEU A 559 -26.19 -0.12 -11.34
C LEU A 559 -26.42 -1.24 -12.38
N LEU A 560 -27.28 -1.00 -13.37
CA LEU A 560 -27.50 -1.97 -14.45
C LEU A 560 -26.22 -2.21 -15.28
N TRP A 561 -25.38 -1.20 -15.46
CA TRP A 561 -24.07 -1.37 -16.13
C TRP A 561 -23.09 -2.24 -15.35
N MET A 562 -23.32 -2.45 -14.07
CA MET A 562 -22.50 -3.34 -13.25
C MET A 562 -22.96 -4.82 -13.37
N LEU A 563 -24.22 -5.09 -13.78
CA LEU A 563 -24.75 -6.45 -13.86
C LEU A 563 -23.96 -7.39 -14.78
N PRO A 564 -23.47 -6.97 -15.98
CA PRO A 564 -22.68 -7.85 -16.84
C PRO A 564 -21.43 -8.39 -16.15
N LEU A 565 -20.80 -7.58 -15.26
CA LEU A 565 -19.66 -8.02 -14.47
C LEU A 565 -20.06 -9.10 -13.43
N CYS A 566 -21.22 -8.93 -12.79
CA CYS A 566 -21.74 -9.89 -11.80
C CYS A 566 -22.17 -11.22 -12.41
N LEU A 567 -22.70 -11.16 -13.63
CA LEU A 567 -23.26 -12.32 -14.33
C LEU A 567 -22.24 -13.01 -15.25
N TRP A 568 -21.03 -12.47 -15.33
CA TRP A 568 -19.99 -13.04 -16.16
C TRP A 568 -19.61 -14.44 -15.72
N GLN A 569 -19.58 -15.36 -16.66
CA GLN A 569 -19.10 -16.73 -16.47
C GLN A 569 -18.11 -17.08 -17.56
N THR A 570 -17.06 -17.80 -17.22
CA THR A 570 -16.13 -18.32 -18.22
C THR A 570 -16.82 -19.40 -19.01
N MET A 571 -16.81 -19.29 -20.35
CA MET A 571 -17.40 -20.32 -21.21
C MET A 571 -16.68 -21.66 -20.97
N PRO A 572 -17.44 -22.75 -20.80
CA PRO A 572 -16.84 -24.08 -20.73
C PRO A 572 -16.27 -24.47 -22.11
N PRO A 573 -15.30 -25.39 -22.18
CA PRO A 573 -14.87 -25.99 -23.42
C PRO A 573 -16.06 -26.61 -24.17
N LYS A 574 -15.97 -26.66 -25.50
CA LYS A 574 -16.99 -27.35 -26.32
C LYS A 574 -16.97 -28.86 -26.04
N GLU A 575 -18.08 -29.53 -26.30
CA GLU A 575 -18.14 -30.98 -26.21
C GLU A 575 -17.02 -31.65 -27.04
N GLY A 576 -16.33 -32.61 -26.45
CA GLY A 576 -15.17 -33.24 -27.05
C GLY A 576 -13.83 -32.49 -26.90
N GLN A 577 -13.86 -31.29 -26.30
CA GLN A 577 -12.65 -30.50 -25.96
C GLN A 577 -12.43 -30.47 -24.44
N PHE A 578 -11.19 -30.27 -24.04
CA PHE A 578 -10.82 -30.04 -22.64
C PHE A 578 -9.75 -28.94 -22.55
N GLU A 579 -9.72 -28.29 -21.42
CA GLU A 579 -8.66 -27.36 -21.00
C GLU A 579 -7.86 -28.03 -19.88
N LEU A 580 -6.53 -27.98 -19.96
CA LEU A 580 -5.64 -28.50 -18.95
C LEU A 580 -4.75 -27.37 -18.44
N TRP A 581 -4.73 -27.21 -17.12
CA TRP A 581 -3.93 -26.22 -16.42
C TRP A 581 -3.00 -26.94 -15.46
N ALA A 582 -1.70 -26.98 -15.80
CA ALA A 582 -0.66 -27.41 -14.88
C ALA A 582 -0.24 -26.18 -14.05
N LEU A 583 -0.60 -26.19 -12.77
CA LEU A 583 -0.32 -25.06 -11.89
C LEU A 583 1.12 -25.12 -11.39
N ASP A 584 1.78 -23.98 -11.36
CA ASP A 584 3.10 -23.83 -10.77
C ASP A 584 2.94 -23.68 -9.24
N ILE A 585 3.25 -24.74 -8.51
CA ILE A 585 3.17 -24.81 -7.04
C ILE A 585 4.54 -25.01 -6.38
N GLY A 586 5.63 -24.91 -7.18
CA GLY A 586 7.00 -25.13 -6.73
C GLY A 586 7.32 -26.61 -6.59
N GLN A 587 7.01 -27.25 -5.45
CA GLN A 587 7.21 -28.69 -5.24
C GLN A 587 5.87 -29.42 -5.24
N GLY A 588 5.79 -30.51 -6.02
CA GLY A 588 4.58 -31.32 -6.16
C GLY A 588 3.87 -31.08 -7.50
N ASN A 589 2.65 -31.59 -7.61
CA ASN A 589 1.80 -31.45 -8.78
C ASN A 589 0.46 -30.83 -8.40
N ALA A 590 -0.07 -30.00 -9.29
CA ALA A 590 -1.46 -29.57 -9.22
C ALA A 590 -1.96 -29.37 -10.64
N VAL A 591 -2.94 -30.16 -11.07
CA VAL A 591 -3.46 -30.13 -12.42
C VAL A 591 -4.97 -29.97 -12.39
N VAL A 592 -5.47 -28.98 -13.09
CA VAL A 592 -6.91 -28.79 -13.30
C VAL A 592 -7.26 -29.19 -14.71
N VAL A 593 -8.18 -30.12 -14.88
CA VAL A 593 -8.74 -30.48 -16.19
C VAL A 593 -10.21 -30.08 -16.20
N ARG A 594 -10.58 -29.26 -17.17
CA ARG A 594 -11.94 -28.75 -17.35
C ARG A 594 -12.49 -29.28 -18.67
N THR A 595 -13.67 -29.87 -18.63
CA THR A 595 -14.46 -30.27 -19.80
C THR A 595 -15.75 -29.43 -19.88
N ALA A 596 -16.62 -29.72 -20.83
CA ALA A 596 -17.90 -29.03 -20.95
C ALA A 596 -18.76 -29.09 -19.68
N HIS A 597 -18.71 -30.21 -18.96
CA HIS A 597 -19.62 -30.49 -17.83
C HIS A 597 -18.92 -30.84 -16.51
N HIS A 598 -17.61 -31.11 -16.53
CA HIS A 598 -16.88 -31.60 -15.36
C HIS A 598 -15.56 -30.82 -15.18
N VAL A 599 -15.17 -30.72 -13.91
CA VAL A 599 -13.86 -30.20 -13.52
C VAL A 599 -13.19 -31.27 -12.66
N LEU A 600 -12.00 -31.72 -13.08
CA LEU A 600 -11.15 -32.63 -12.31
C LEU A 600 -9.99 -31.83 -11.75
N LEU A 601 -9.75 -31.94 -10.46
CA LEU A 601 -8.55 -31.47 -9.79
C LEU A 601 -7.71 -32.70 -9.43
N TYR A 602 -6.54 -32.81 -10.03
CA TYR A 602 -5.58 -33.88 -9.77
C TYR A 602 -4.43 -33.32 -8.94
N ASP A 603 -4.31 -33.79 -7.71
CA ASP A 603 -3.38 -33.33 -6.70
C ASP A 603 -3.54 -31.81 -6.38
N THR A 604 -3.05 -31.39 -5.25
CA THR A 604 -3.08 -30.00 -4.80
C THR A 604 -1.74 -29.54 -4.22
N GLY A 605 -0.71 -30.37 -4.45
CA GLY A 605 0.61 -30.16 -3.87
C GLY A 605 0.74 -30.64 -2.44
N PRO A 606 1.90 -30.46 -1.83
CA PRO A 606 2.16 -30.88 -0.46
C PRO A 606 1.28 -30.10 0.52
N ALA A 607 0.63 -30.82 1.45
CA ALA A 607 0.01 -30.18 2.62
C ALA A 607 1.15 -29.67 3.52
N TRP A 608 1.39 -28.38 3.48
CA TRP A 608 2.24 -27.74 4.48
C TRP A 608 1.44 -27.70 5.79
N GLN A 609 1.77 -28.60 6.72
CA GLN A 609 1.29 -28.47 8.09
C GLN A 609 1.95 -27.21 8.66
N GLU A 610 1.10 -26.25 8.98
CA GLU A 610 1.48 -24.96 9.59
C GLU A 610 1.73 -25.14 11.09
#